data_f77ddd6c04682ddfb9d837688894cfe1
#
_entry.id   f77ddd6c04682ddfb9d837688894cfe1
#
_cell.length_a   1.000
_cell.length_b   1.000
_cell.length_c   1.000
_cell.angle_alpha   90.00
_cell.angle_beta   90.00
_cell.angle_gamma   90.00
#
_symmetry.space_group_name_H-M   'P 1'
#
loop_
_entity.id
_entity.type
_entity.pdbx_description
1 polymer ?
#
loop_
_entity_poly.entity_id
_entity_poly.type
_entity_poly.pdbx_seq_one_letter_code
_entity_poly.pdbx_strand_id
1 'polypeptide(L)'
;HHADVEIAFVEGFATKLLAHSTNKQAKKIAWVHTDFEKHHWTNVIFKNKQNEEQTYSRYHQIVTVSVTVQKAFIKAFPLVKSLVKIIYNPIDHEDIIKKGKQYEPLPSKSKIRLISIGRLTKVKAYSRLLHIALRLKQSGYAFELWILGDGEEREMLQHYICKKQLEDCVTLWGFQTNPYAFMTQS
;
A
#
# COMPACT_ATOMS: atom_id res chain seq x y z
N HIS A 1 12.33 11.57 -28.10
CA HIS A 1 11.52 10.36 -27.90
C HIS A 1 10.06 10.78 -28.02
N HIS A 2 9.35 10.26 -29.01
CA HIS A 2 7.92 10.44 -29.15
C HIS A 2 7.22 9.23 -28.53
N ALA A 3 6.59 9.43 -27.36
CA ALA A 3 5.71 8.43 -26.76
C ALA A 3 4.28 8.71 -27.23
N ASP A 4 3.54 7.67 -27.57
CA ASP A 4 2.10 7.77 -27.93
C ASP A 4 1.23 7.91 -26.69
N VAL A 5 1.73 7.41 -25.53
CA VAL A 5 1.07 7.49 -24.22
C VAL A 5 2.06 7.92 -23.16
N GLU A 6 1.68 8.88 -22.35
CA GLU A 6 2.43 9.33 -21.18
C GLU A 6 1.60 9.07 -19.92
N ILE A 7 2.19 8.37 -18.94
CA ILE A 7 1.49 7.96 -17.71
C ILE A 7 2.15 8.57 -16.48
N ALA A 8 1.41 9.38 -15.73
CA ALA A 8 1.78 9.74 -14.36
C ALA A 8 1.25 8.66 -13.42
N PHE A 9 2.09 7.67 -13.09
CA PHE A 9 1.68 6.48 -12.32
C PHE A 9 1.49 6.74 -10.82
N VAL A 10 1.87 7.93 -10.35
CA VAL A 10 1.65 8.40 -8.97
C VAL A 10 1.10 9.81 -9.01
N GLU A 11 0.18 10.12 -8.12
CA GLU A 11 -0.32 11.48 -7.92
C GLU A 11 0.75 12.43 -7.36
N GLY A 12 0.46 13.72 -7.39
CA GLY A 12 1.31 14.76 -6.86
C GLY A 12 2.31 15.32 -7.87
N PHE A 13 3.62 15.20 -7.60
CA PHE A 13 4.64 15.82 -8.44
C PHE A 13 4.66 15.25 -9.87
N ALA A 14 4.58 13.92 -10.02
CA ALA A 14 4.53 13.27 -11.33
C ALA A 14 3.32 13.76 -12.16
N THR A 15 2.15 13.83 -11.54
CA THR A 15 0.92 14.36 -12.17
C THR A 15 1.09 15.81 -12.57
N LYS A 16 1.64 16.65 -11.69
CA LYS A 16 1.88 18.06 -11.99
C LYS A 16 2.86 18.26 -13.14
N LEU A 17 3.96 17.50 -13.16
CA LEU A 17 4.98 17.57 -14.20
C LEU A 17 4.42 17.13 -15.56
N LEU A 18 3.78 15.95 -15.61
CA LEU A 18 3.30 15.39 -16.86
C LEU A 18 2.15 16.21 -17.48
N ALA A 19 1.33 16.85 -16.67
CA ALA A 19 0.29 17.77 -17.17
C ALA A 19 0.87 18.92 -18.02
N HIS A 20 2.15 19.25 -17.84
CA HIS A 20 2.86 20.28 -18.59
C HIS A 20 3.81 19.69 -19.66
N SER A 21 3.73 18.39 -19.94
CA SER A 21 4.49 17.79 -21.04
C SER A 21 4.24 18.51 -22.36
N THR A 22 5.30 18.78 -23.09
CA THR A 22 5.26 19.44 -24.40
C THR A 22 4.85 18.51 -25.55
N ASN A 23 4.80 17.19 -25.31
CA ASN A 23 4.32 16.22 -26.27
C ASN A 23 2.80 16.31 -26.43
N LYS A 24 2.35 17.09 -27.42
CA LYS A 24 0.93 17.33 -27.68
C LYS A 24 0.22 16.13 -28.34
N GLN A 25 0.97 15.19 -28.92
CA GLN A 25 0.41 14.02 -29.59
C GLN A 25 0.13 12.86 -28.62
N ALA A 26 0.84 12.81 -27.49
CA ALA A 26 0.66 11.76 -26.51
C ALA A 26 -0.69 11.85 -25.79
N LYS A 27 -1.32 10.70 -25.59
CA LYS A 27 -2.43 10.56 -24.64
C LYS A 27 -1.88 10.58 -23.23
N LYS A 28 -2.33 11.50 -22.38
CA LYS A 28 -1.88 11.65 -21.00
C LYS A 28 -2.84 10.94 -20.06
N ILE A 29 -2.29 10.06 -19.21
CA ILE A 29 -3.05 9.29 -18.21
C ILE A 29 -2.49 9.62 -16.83
N ALA A 30 -3.36 9.98 -15.87
CA ALA A 30 -3.01 10.08 -14.46
C ALA A 30 -3.50 8.83 -13.73
N TRP A 31 -2.65 8.25 -12.85
CA TRP A 31 -2.99 7.08 -12.05
C TRP A 31 -3.00 7.44 -10.57
N VAL A 32 -4.14 7.23 -9.91
CA VAL A 32 -4.44 7.71 -8.56
C VAL A 32 -4.62 6.52 -7.62
N HIS A 33 -3.82 6.49 -6.56
CA HIS A 33 -3.76 5.41 -5.57
C HIS A 33 -4.31 5.83 -4.20
N THR A 34 -4.37 7.14 -3.92
CA THR A 34 -4.70 7.69 -2.61
C THR A 34 -6.19 7.98 -2.47
N ASP A 35 -6.74 7.67 -1.30
CA ASP A 35 -8.05 8.11 -0.86
C ASP A 35 -7.96 9.59 -0.40
N PHE A 36 -8.37 10.51 -1.26
CA PHE A 36 -8.29 11.95 -1.03
C PHE A 36 -9.20 12.47 0.10
N GLU A 37 -10.19 11.70 0.53
CA GLU A 37 -11.00 12.06 1.71
C GLU A 37 -10.25 11.80 3.02
N LYS A 38 -9.49 10.70 3.07
CA LYS A 38 -8.74 10.32 4.27
C LYS A 38 -7.36 10.94 4.34
N HIS A 39 -6.72 11.15 3.20
CA HIS A 39 -5.34 11.64 3.16
C HIS A 39 -5.03 12.42 1.88
N HIS A 40 -5.31 13.72 1.90
CA HIS A 40 -5.01 14.62 0.78
C HIS A 40 -3.56 15.14 0.88
N TRP A 41 -2.59 14.26 0.75
CA TRP A 41 -1.16 14.59 0.90
C TRP A 41 -0.62 15.50 -0.21
N THR A 42 -1.25 15.53 -1.37
CA THR A 42 -0.83 16.32 -2.53
C THR A 42 -1.05 17.84 -2.36
N ASN A 43 -1.76 18.26 -1.32
CA ASN A 43 -1.97 19.67 -0.98
C ASN A 43 -0.68 20.45 -0.72
N VAL A 44 0.43 19.76 -0.38
CA VAL A 44 1.75 20.39 -0.23
C VAL A 44 2.46 20.65 -1.57
N ILE A 45 1.95 20.06 -2.66
CA ILE A 45 2.53 20.14 -4.02
C ILE A 45 1.80 21.18 -4.87
N PHE A 46 0.49 21.25 -4.70
CA PHE A 46 -0.36 22.19 -5.45
C PHE A 46 -0.64 23.46 -4.65
N LYS A 47 -0.74 24.57 -5.35
CA LYS A 47 -1.02 25.88 -4.74
C LYS A 47 -2.34 25.89 -3.97
N ASN A 48 -3.34 25.24 -4.52
CA ASN A 48 -4.66 25.03 -3.92
C ASN A 48 -5.40 23.92 -4.67
N LYS A 49 -6.56 23.51 -4.15
CA LYS A 49 -7.41 22.46 -4.72
C LYS A 49 -7.84 22.76 -6.17
N GLN A 50 -8.17 24.01 -6.47
CA GLN A 50 -8.57 24.40 -7.82
C GLN A 50 -7.41 24.26 -8.81
N ASN A 51 -6.19 24.60 -8.43
CA ASN A 51 -5.00 24.40 -9.26
C ASN A 51 -4.72 22.91 -9.50
N GLU A 52 -4.96 22.05 -8.50
CA GLU A 52 -4.84 20.62 -8.64
C GLU A 52 -5.89 20.05 -9.61
N GLU A 53 -7.15 20.44 -9.48
CA GLU A 53 -8.23 20.02 -10.37
C GLU A 53 -7.99 20.48 -11.81
N GLN A 54 -7.53 21.72 -12.01
CA GLN A 54 -7.10 22.22 -13.34
C GLN A 54 -5.91 21.43 -13.91
N THR A 55 -5.06 20.89 -13.07
CA THR A 55 -3.97 20.01 -13.51
C THR A 55 -4.53 18.69 -14.02
N TYR A 56 -5.48 18.08 -13.32
CA TYR A 56 -6.14 16.86 -13.76
C TYR A 56 -6.98 17.05 -15.01
N SER A 57 -7.56 18.23 -15.25
CA SER A 57 -8.33 18.49 -16.48
C SER A 57 -7.50 18.47 -17.78
N ARG A 58 -6.16 18.48 -17.66
CA ARG A 58 -5.24 18.36 -18.81
C ARG A 58 -4.98 16.91 -19.22
N TYR A 59 -5.52 15.95 -18.51
CA TYR A 59 -5.39 14.53 -18.80
C TYR A 59 -6.53 14.04 -19.67
N HIS A 60 -6.24 13.06 -20.53
CA HIS A 60 -7.25 12.39 -21.35
C HIS A 60 -8.02 11.35 -20.55
N GLN A 61 -7.36 10.76 -19.54
CA GLN A 61 -7.93 9.75 -18.66
C GLN A 61 -7.31 9.85 -17.27
N ILE A 62 -8.15 9.65 -16.26
CA ILE A 62 -7.73 9.51 -14.87
C ILE A 62 -8.13 8.11 -14.40
N VAL A 63 -7.15 7.31 -14.01
CA VAL A 63 -7.36 5.96 -13.52
C VAL A 63 -7.32 5.99 -11.99
N THR A 64 -8.29 5.35 -11.37
CA THR A 64 -8.34 5.11 -9.92
C THR A 64 -8.29 3.62 -9.64
N VAL A 65 -7.56 3.22 -8.60
CA VAL A 65 -7.26 1.80 -8.32
C VAL A 65 -8.38 1.04 -7.59
N SER A 66 -9.45 1.74 -7.20
CA SER A 66 -10.61 1.12 -6.55
C SER A 66 -11.84 2.02 -6.60
N VAL A 67 -13.01 1.43 -6.33
CA VAL A 67 -14.28 2.16 -6.20
C VAL A 67 -14.21 3.22 -5.09
N THR A 68 -13.57 2.91 -3.98
CA THR A 68 -13.40 3.85 -2.85
C THR A 68 -12.57 5.05 -3.25
N VAL A 69 -11.42 4.82 -3.89
CA VAL A 69 -10.54 5.90 -4.39
C VAL A 69 -11.28 6.72 -5.46
N GLN A 70 -12.05 6.09 -6.35
CA GLN A 70 -12.83 6.80 -7.35
C GLN A 70 -13.85 7.77 -6.71
N LYS A 71 -14.63 7.29 -5.74
CA LYS A 71 -15.62 8.11 -5.05
C LYS A 71 -14.98 9.30 -4.35
N ALA A 72 -13.89 9.06 -3.60
CA ALA A 72 -13.14 10.10 -2.90
C ALA A 72 -12.55 11.12 -3.87
N PHE A 73 -11.97 10.64 -4.99
CA PHE A 73 -11.38 11.50 -6.02
C PHE A 73 -12.44 12.39 -6.71
N ILE A 74 -13.56 11.82 -7.13
CA ILE A 74 -14.65 12.58 -7.78
C ILE A 74 -15.25 13.61 -6.82
N LYS A 75 -15.38 13.28 -5.53
CA LYS A 75 -15.83 14.23 -4.51
C LYS A 75 -14.83 15.35 -4.29
N ALA A 76 -13.53 15.06 -4.36
CA ALA A 76 -12.48 16.06 -4.29
C ALA A 76 -12.45 16.94 -5.55
N PHE A 77 -12.60 16.36 -6.74
CA PHE A 77 -12.41 17.00 -8.05
C PHE A 77 -13.61 16.72 -8.99
N PRO A 78 -14.75 17.36 -8.77
CA PRO A 78 -15.98 17.07 -9.50
C PRO A 78 -15.93 17.43 -10.99
N LEU A 79 -15.14 18.44 -11.38
CA LEU A 79 -15.07 18.90 -12.78
C LEU A 79 -14.45 17.88 -13.73
N VAL A 80 -13.63 16.97 -13.21
CA VAL A 80 -12.96 15.93 -14.01
C VAL A 80 -13.63 14.56 -13.93
N LYS A 81 -14.83 14.46 -13.34
CA LYS A 81 -15.58 13.20 -13.15
C LYS A 81 -15.69 12.36 -14.43
N SER A 82 -15.94 12.99 -15.58
CA SER A 82 -16.10 12.30 -16.89
C SER A 82 -14.82 11.62 -17.37
N LEU A 83 -13.66 12.03 -16.85
CA LEU A 83 -12.35 11.46 -17.22
C LEU A 83 -11.97 10.24 -16.34
N VAL A 84 -12.70 9.97 -15.25
CA VAL A 84 -12.31 9.00 -14.23
C VAL A 84 -12.80 7.59 -14.58
N LYS A 85 -11.88 6.62 -14.60
CA LYS A 85 -12.17 5.19 -14.74
C LYS A 85 -11.51 4.40 -13.63
N ILE A 86 -12.07 3.23 -13.31
CA ILE A 86 -11.47 2.27 -12.38
C ILE A 86 -10.66 1.26 -13.19
N ILE A 87 -9.39 1.11 -12.83
CA ILE A 87 -8.54 -0.01 -13.26
C ILE A 87 -7.81 -0.49 -12.02
N TYR A 88 -8.11 -1.70 -11.57
CA TYR A 88 -7.43 -2.32 -10.42
C TYR A 88 -5.95 -2.57 -10.76
N ASN A 89 -5.10 -2.51 -9.74
CA ASN A 89 -3.70 -2.87 -9.93
C ASN A 89 -3.59 -4.34 -10.37
N PRO A 90 -2.78 -4.64 -11.41
CA PRO A 90 -2.59 -6.00 -11.86
C PRO A 90 -1.86 -6.83 -10.81
N ILE A 91 -2.25 -8.09 -10.70
CA ILE A 91 -1.61 -9.07 -9.83
C ILE A 91 -1.25 -10.27 -10.69
N ASP A 92 0.04 -10.63 -10.69
CA ASP A 92 0.53 -11.84 -11.34
C ASP A 92 0.31 -13.05 -10.42
N HIS A 93 -0.86 -13.69 -10.56
CA HIS A 93 -1.25 -14.84 -9.75
C HIS A 93 -0.32 -16.05 -9.96
N GLU A 94 0.16 -16.27 -11.18
CA GLU A 94 1.02 -17.42 -11.48
C GLU A 94 2.38 -17.27 -10.82
N ASP A 95 2.99 -16.08 -10.90
CA ASP A 95 4.26 -15.79 -10.24
C ASP A 95 4.14 -15.88 -8.71
N ILE A 96 3.06 -15.38 -8.13
CA ILE A 96 2.79 -15.48 -6.68
C ILE A 96 2.70 -16.93 -6.25
N ILE A 97 1.92 -17.77 -6.96
CA ILE A 97 1.76 -19.19 -6.64
C ILE A 97 3.11 -19.92 -6.80
N LYS A 98 3.85 -19.63 -7.86
CA LYS A 98 5.18 -20.20 -8.10
C LYS A 98 6.15 -19.88 -6.97
N LYS A 99 6.22 -18.62 -6.58
CA LYS A 99 7.06 -18.15 -5.47
C LYS A 99 6.60 -18.71 -4.12
N GLY A 100 5.31 -18.86 -3.91
CA GLY A 100 4.74 -19.47 -2.72
C GLY A 100 5.16 -20.93 -2.53
N LYS A 101 5.44 -21.66 -3.61
CA LYS A 101 5.92 -23.05 -3.58
C LYS A 101 7.43 -23.17 -3.32
N GLN A 102 8.18 -22.09 -3.38
CA GLN A 102 9.64 -22.06 -3.17
C GLN A 102 9.94 -21.82 -1.69
N TYR A 103 9.69 -22.80 -0.83
CA TYR A 103 9.94 -22.68 0.60
C TYR A 103 10.54 -23.96 1.19
N GLU A 104 11.33 -23.79 2.25
CA GLU A 104 11.65 -24.88 3.15
C GLU A 104 10.54 -25.01 4.20
N PRO A 105 10.03 -26.21 4.46
CA PRO A 105 8.97 -26.41 5.45
C PRO A 105 9.38 -25.90 6.83
N LEU A 106 8.62 -24.96 7.36
CA LEU A 106 8.78 -24.54 8.75
C LEU A 106 8.12 -25.57 9.70
N PRO A 107 8.56 -25.66 10.96
CA PRO A 107 8.03 -26.64 11.92
C PRO A 107 6.50 -26.66 11.95
N SER A 108 5.95 -27.87 12.18
CA SER A 108 4.51 -28.15 12.16
C SER A 108 3.69 -27.15 12.96
N LYS A 109 2.54 -26.77 12.42
CA LYS A 109 1.58 -25.82 13.00
C LYS A 109 0.89 -26.43 14.22
N SER A 110 1.40 -26.22 15.40
CA SER A 110 0.67 -26.50 16.64
C SER A 110 -0.26 -25.35 17.05
N LYS A 111 -0.16 -24.18 16.39
CA LYS A 111 -0.85 -22.94 16.71
C LYS A 111 -1.44 -22.29 15.44
N ILE A 112 -2.44 -21.43 15.62
CA ILE A 112 -2.93 -20.57 14.55
C ILE A 112 -1.79 -19.61 14.18
N ARG A 113 -1.42 -19.58 12.91
CA ARG A 113 -0.39 -18.69 12.40
C ARG A 113 -1.02 -17.50 11.68
N LEU A 114 -0.65 -16.30 12.11
CA LEU A 114 -1.07 -15.04 11.55
C LEU A 114 0.15 -14.39 10.88
N ILE A 115 -0.04 -13.80 9.71
CA ILE A 115 1.02 -13.08 9.00
C ILE A 115 0.61 -11.66 8.68
N SER A 116 1.56 -10.72 8.81
CA SER A 116 1.42 -9.36 8.34
C SER A 116 2.68 -8.93 7.59
N ILE A 117 2.51 -8.35 6.40
CA ILE A 117 3.61 -7.99 5.51
C ILE A 117 3.52 -6.51 5.16
N GLY A 118 4.59 -5.74 5.40
CA GLY A 118 4.62 -4.34 5.03
C GLY A 118 5.76 -3.56 5.67
N ARG A 119 5.94 -2.31 5.24
CA ARG A 119 6.92 -1.42 5.86
C ARG A 119 6.55 -1.11 7.31
N LEU A 120 7.50 -1.17 8.22
CA LEU A 120 7.30 -0.88 9.64
C LEU A 120 7.28 0.65 9.87
N THR A 121 6.16 1.28 9.52
CA THR A 121 5.95 2.73 9.60
C THR A 121 4.65 3.02 10.35
N LYS A 122 4.51 4.23 10.91
CA LYS A 122 3.30 4.70 11.64
C LYS A 122 2.01 4.47 10.85
N VAL A 123 2.04 4.70 9.54
CA VAL A 123 0.86 4.54 8.66
C VAL A 123 0.34 3.10 8.64
N LYS A 124 1.23 2.11 8.82
CA LYS A 124 0.87 0.68 8.87
C LYS A 124 0.35 0.22 10.23
N ALA A 125 0.52 1.04 11.25
CA ALA A 125 -0.06 0.86 12.59
C ALA A 125 0.29 -0.49 13.26
N TYR A 126 1.52 -0.98 13.10
CA TYR A 126 1.99 -2.22 13.73
C TYR A 126 1.92 -2.19 15.26
N SER A 127 2.07 -1.02 15.88
CA SER A 127 1.85 -0.86 17.33
C SER A 127 0.46 -1.32 17.75
N ARG A 128 -0.58 -1.04 16.94
CA ARG A 128 -1.96 -1.51 17.22
C ARG A 128 -2.07 -3.03 17.08
N LEU A 129 -1.37 -3.61 16.09
CA LEU A 129 -1.32 -5.07 15.90
C LEU A 129 -0.69 -5.75 17.12
N LEU A 130 0.42 -5.21 17.66
CA LEU A 130 1.05 -5.74 18.88
C LEU A 130 0.15 -5.62 20.12
N HIS A 131 -0.64 -4.55 20.24
CA HIS A 131 -1.65 -4.46 21.31
C HIS A 131 -2.73 -5.54 21.21
N ILE A 132 -3.15 -5.86 19.98
CA ILE A 132 -4.11 -6.96 19.75
C ILE A 132 -3.47 -8.30 20.11
N ALA A 133 -2.22 -8.54 19.69
CA ALA A 133 -1.46 -9.75 20.04
C ALA A 133 -1.34 -9.92 21.56
N LEU A 134 -1.05 -8.86 22.29
CA LEU A 134 -1.01 -8.88 23.75
C LEU A 134 -2.35 -9.31 24.36
N ARG A 135 -3.44 -8.74 23.86
CA ARG A 135 -4.80 -9.10 24.34
C ARG A 135 -5.14 -10.55 24.05
N LEU A 136 -4.81 -11.05 22.85
CA LEU A 136 -5.01 -12.47 22.50
C LEU A 136 -4.23 -13.40 23.44
N LYS A 137 -2.96 -13.08 23.69
CA LYS A 137 -2.13 -13.86 24.65
C LYS A 137 -2.73 -13.85 26.05
N GLN A 138 -3.14 -12.68 26.56
CA GLN A 138 -3.78 -12.54 27.87
C GLN A 138 -5.11 -13.30 27.99
N SER A 139 -5.83 -13.45 26.85
CA SER A 139 -7.06 -14.25 26.77
C SER A 139 -6.80 -15.76 26.59
N GLY A 140 -5.56 -16.21 26.63
CA GLY A 140 -5.20 -17.63 26.55
C GLY A 140 -5.22 -18.23 25.14
N TYR A 141 -5.32 -17.43 24.09
CA TYR A 141 -5.26 -17.94 22.71
C TYR A 141 -3.83 -18.37 22.35
N ALA A 142 -3.69 -19.58 21.80
CA ALA A 142 -2.44 -20.08 21.26
C ALA A 142 -2.31 -19.65 19.78
N PHE A 143 -1.35 -18.77 19.47
CA PHE A 143 -1.11 -18.27 18.10
C PHE A 143 0.37 -17.93 17.90
N GLU A 144 0.77 -17.79 16.64
CA GLU A 144 2.03 -17.19 16.22
C GLU A 144 1.69 -16.00 15.31
N LEU A 145 2.30 -14.84 15.55
CA LEU A 145 2.20 -13.67 14.69
C LEU A 145 3.56 -13.40 14.04
N TRP A 146 3.60 -13.53 12.73
CA TRP A 146 4.77 -13.21 11.92
C TRP A 146 4.62 -11.85 11.28
N ILE A 147 5.59 -10.98 11.48
CA ILE A 147 5.63 -9.65 10.88
C ILE A 147 6.85 -9.59 9.96
N LEU A 148 6.59 -9.49 8.65
CA LEU A 148 7.59 -9.38 7.60
C LEU A 148 7.70 -7.94 7.12
N GLY A 149 8.92 -7.46 7.02
CA GLY A 149 9.24 -6.12 6.55
C GLY A 149 10.21 -5.40 7.46
N ASP A 150 10.58 -4.19 7.04
CA ASP A 150 11.49 -3.33 7.78
C ASP A 150 11.00 -1.88 7.73
N GLY A 151 11.56 -1.01 8.59
CA GLY A 151 11.22 0.40 8.64
C GLY A 151 11.56 1.07 9.97
N GLU A 152 11.28 2.35 10.03
CA GLU A 152 11.63 3.26 11.14
C GLU A 152 11.10 2.83 12.51
N GLU A 153 10.00 2.06 12.56
CA GLU A 153 9.41 1.60 13.83
C GLU A 153 9.98 0.26 14.34
N ARG A 154 10.92 -0.39 13.61
CA ARG A 154 11.43 -1.71 13.97
C ARG A 154 11.93 -1.81 15.40
N GLU A 155 12.80 -0.91 15.81
CA GLU A 155 13.40 -0.92 17.15
C GLU A 155 12.35 -0.73 18.25
N MET A 156 11.42 0.21 18.03
CA MET A 156 10.32 0.48 18.95
C MET A 156 9.40 -0.74 19.10
N LEU A 157 9.07 -1.40 17.99
CA LEU A 157 8.25 -2.61 18.00
C LEU A 157 8.96 -3.77 18.70
N GLN A 158 10.26 -3.97 18.45
CA GLN A 158 11.07 -4.99 19.13
C GLN A 158 11.13 -4.74 20.64
N HIS A 159 11.36 -3.49 21.05
CA HIS A 159 11.33 -3.11 22.46
C HIS A 159 9.97 -3.42 23.10
N TYR A 160 8.86 -3.12 22.41
CA TYR A 160 7.52 -3.43 22.89
C TYR A 160 7.30 -4.94 23.06
N ILE A 161 7.74 -5.76 22.10
CA ILE A 161 7.66 -7.23 22.15
C ILE A 161 8.36 -7.74 23.40
N CYS A 162 9.62 -7.37 23.63
CA CYS A 162 10.38 -7.72 24.83
C CYS A 162 9.69 -7.25 26.12
N LYS A 163 9.34 -5.97 26.21
CA LYS A 163 8.72 -5.40 27.40
C LYS A 163 7.40 -6.08 27.79
N LYS A 164 6.66 -6.59 26.79
CA LYS A 164 5.37 -7.26 27.00
C LYS A 164 5.47 -8.79 26.97
N GLN A 165 6.69 -9.34 26.92
CA GLN A 165 6.95 -10.77 26.92
C GLN A 165 6.16 -11.49 25.81
N LEU A 166 6.21 -10.95 24.56
CA LEU A 166 5.52 -11.50 23.40
C LEU A 166 6.42 -12.35 22.51
N GLU A 167 7.69 -12.58 22.86
CA GLU A 167 8.69 -13.27 22.04
C GLU A 167 8.30 -14.72 21.73
N ASP A 168 7.48 -15.34 22.55
CA ASP A 168 6.96 -16.70 22.38
C ASP A 168 5.83 -16.81 21.33
N CYS A 169 5.25 -15.68 20.92
CA CYS A 169 4.12 -15.65 19.98
C CYS A 169 4.23 -14.60 18.88
N VAL A 170 5.21 -13.68 18.92
CA VAL A 170 5.40 -12.66 17.91
C VAL A 170 6.84 -12.65 17.42
N THR A 171 7.03 -12.71 16.09
CA THR A 171 8.36 -12.66 15.45
C THR A 171 8.42 -11.56 14.40
N LEU A 172 9.43 -10.67 14.51
CA LEU A 172 9.79 -9.72 13.45
C LEU A 172 10.82 -10.38 12.52
N TRP A 173 10.38 -10.89 11.37
CA TRP A 173 11.22 -11.59 10.39
C TRP A 173 12.14 -10.67 9.59
N GLY A 174 11.96 -9.34 9.66
CA GLY A 174 12.67 -8.40 8.82
C GLY A 174 12.20 -8.43 7.37
N PHE A 175 12.94 -7.77 6.50
CA PHE A 175 12.63 -7.77 5.07
C PHE A 175 12.87 -9.17 4.46
N GLN A 176 11.88 -9.65 3.71
CA GLN A 176 11.94 -10.93 3.02
C GLN A 176 11.80 -10.70 1.51
N THR A 177 12.71 -11.26 0.73
CA THR A 177 12.70 -11.15 -0.74
C THR A 177 11.56 -11.95 -1.37
N ASN A 178 11.17 -13.06 -0.72
CA ASN A 178 10.03 -13.88 -1.12
C ASN A 178 9.01 -14.02 0.03
N PRO A 179 8.14 -13.02 0.25
CA PRO A 179 7.14 -13.09 1.30
C PRO A 179 6.04 -14.14 1.04
N TYR A 180 5.86 -14.55 -0.22
CA TYR A 180 4.83 -15.53 -0.60
C TYR A 180 5.10 -16.91 -0.02
N ALA A 181 6.37 -17.27 0.16
CA ALA A 181 6.76 -18.51 0.83
C ALA A 181 6.28 -18.56 2.29
N PHE A 182 6.25 -17.43 2.97
CA PHE A 182 5.71 -17.32 4.33
C PHE A 182 4.18 -17.36 4.34
N MET A 183 3.53 -16.71 3.35
CA MET A 183 2.06 -16.70 3.24
C MET A 183 1.46 -18.08 3.07
N THR A 184 2.12 -18.98 2.34
CA THR A 184 1.63 -20.36 2.16
C THR A 184 1.74 -21.23 3.39
N GLN A 185 2.44 -20.76 4.40
CA GLN A 185 2.68 -21.47 5.67
C GLN A 185 1.89 -20.87 6.85
N SER A 186 1.10 -19.83 6.59
CA SER A 186 0.31 -19.12 7.62
C SER A 186 -1.17 -19.54 7.62
#